data_efe6f2057ebc797f760fab8a0ffaca1c
#
_entry.id   efe6f2057ebc797f760fab8a0ffaca1c
#
_cell.length_a   1.000
_cell.length_b   1.000
_cell.length_c   1.000
_cell.angle_alpha   90.00
_cell.angle_beta   90.00
_cell.angle_gamma   90.00
#
_symmetry.space_group_name_H-M   'P 1'
#
loop_
_entity.id
_entity.type
_entity.pdbx_description
1 polymer ?
#
loop_
_entity_poly.entity_id
_entity_poly.type
_entity_poly.pdbx_seq_one_letter_code
_entity_poly.pdbx_strand_id
1 'polypeptide(L)'
;MRKFAKISAVLAAMVLALAFAGCKSDDDDDDVSGSTLGVSGAEKAYWISVKEKKGEVGVKYAKSYIEFTSDTTAKCYKYYDQDDVNIKKEAPSVGYFLDTEVTFKTSGNSLTATDVKFSEYKNGAWVYENFNDSPDLTSWSLTYTISGSEMTEVFEYTSKGESGTETTKYIKVTEKPTAPYKK
;
A
#
# COMPACT_ATOMS: atom_id res chain seq x y z
N MET A 1 -18.76 9.56 8.15
CA MET A 1 -18.25 10.33 7.00
C MET A 1 -16.73 10.58 7.00
N ARG A 2 -16.04 10.73 8.15
CA ARG A 2 -14.58 10.99 8.18
C ARG A 2 -13.68 9.77 7.90
N LYS A 3 -14.17 8.53 8.11
CA LYS A 3 -13.35 7.30 7.96
C LYS A 3 -13.00 7.00 6.50
N PHE A 4 -13.95 7.16 5.55
CA PHE A 4 -13.69 6.94 4.12
C PHE A 4 -12.83 8.03 3.50
N ALA A 5 -12.97 9.28 3.95
CA ALA A 5 -12.09 10.35 3.48
C ALA A 5 -10.62 10.10 3.81
N LYS A 6 -10.33 9.35 4.90
CA LYS A 6 -8.94 8.98 5.27
C LYS A 6 -8.41 7.78 4.48
N ILE A 7 -9.27 6.76 4.22
CA ILE A 7 -8.92 5.64 3.34
C ILE A 7 -8.69 6.14 1.92
N SER A 8 -9.60 6.99 1.41
CA SER A 8 -9.42 7.67 0.13
C SER A 8 -8.19 8.58 0.07
N ALA A 9 -7.76 9.21 1.17
CA ALA A 9 -6.59 10.08 1.15
C ALA A 9 -5.26 9.30 1.06
N VAL A 10 -5.22 8.05 1.53
CA VAL A 10 -4.08 7.15 1.33
C VAL A 10 -4.15 6.48 -0.04
N LEU A 11 -5.36 6.19 -0.54
CA LEU A 11 -5.62 5.51 -1.80
C LEU A 11 -6.00 6.47 -2.96
N ALA A 12 -6.58 7.66 -2.70
CA ALA A 12 -7.19 8.56 -3.70
C ALA A 12 -6.24 9.57 -4.36
N ALA A 13 -4.99 9.23 -4.58
CA ALA A 13 -4.12 10.09 -5.37
C ALA A 13 -3.74 9.44 -6.71
N MET A 14 -4.63 8.66 -7.33
CA MET A 14 -4.37 8.07 -8.63
C MET A 14 -5.61 7.89 -9.48
N VAL A 15 -5.85 8.84 -10.32
CA VAL A 15 -6.38 8.58 -11.66
C VAL A 15 -5.60 9.47 -12.62
N LEU A 16 -4.70 8.84 -13.37
CA LEU A 16 -4.44 9.20 -14.76
C LEU A 16 -3.81 8.02 -15.46
N ALA A 17 -4.62 7.46 -16.35
CA ALA A 17 -4.30 6.38 -17.23
C ALA A 17 -3.07 6.66 -18.09
N LEU A 18 -2.31 5.61 -18.38
CA LEU A 18 -1.77 5.40 -19.70
C LEU A 18 -1.74 3.91 -19.99
N ALA A 19 -2.55 3.53 -20.95
CA ALA A 19 -2.50 2.24 -21.60
C ALA A 19 -1.15 2.07 -22.29
N PHE A 20 -0.45 1.00 -21.99
CA PHE A 20 0.49 0.39 -22.94
C PHE A 20 0.15 -1.07 -23.07
N ALA A 21 -0.32 -1.39 -24.27
CA ALA A 21 -0.48 -2.74 -24.75
C ALA A 21 0.90 -3.36 -25.01
N GLY A 22 0.99 -4.64 -24.72
CA GLY A 22 1.85 -5.57 -25.41
C GLY A 22 3.14 -5.97 -24.72
N CYS A 23 3.19 -7.17 -24.22
CA CYS A 23 3.90 -8.26 -24.88
C CYS A 23 3.67 -9.56 -24.13
N LYS A 24 3.31 -10.52 -24.91
CA LYS A 24 3.23 -11.93 -24.62
C LYS A 24 4.62 -12.46 -24.29
N SER A 25 4.77 -13.20 -23.21
CA SER A 25 5.72 -14.31 -23.18
C SER A 25 5.34 -15.29 -22.08
N ASP A 26 5.16 -16.49 -22.53
CA ASP A 26 5.37 -17.81 -21.95
C ASP A 26 5.05 -18.06 -20.47
N ASP A 27 4.19 -19.07 -20.33
CA ASP A 27 3.84 -19.78 -19.12
C ASP A 27 5.10 -20.28 -18.39
N ASP A 28 5.45 -19.58 -17.33
CA ASP A 28 6.10 -20.17 -16.18
C ASP A 28 5.23 -19.81 -14.97
N ASP A 29 4.55 -20.82 -14.42
CA ASP A 29 3.84 -20.75 -13.12
C ASP A 29 4.87 -20.58 -12.00
N ASP A 30 5.55 -19.44 -11.96
CA ASP A 30 6.40 -19.05 -10.85
C ASP A 30 5.49 -18.53 -9.73
N ASP A 31 5.19 -19.42 -8.78
CA ASP A 31 4.60 -19.02 -7.50
C ASP A 31 5.43 -17.90 -6.88
N VAL A 32 4.77 -16.84 -6.44
CA VAL A 32 5.43 -15.72 -5.74
C VAL A 32 6.08 -16.27 -4.48
N SER A 33 7.40 -16.38 -4.51
CA SER A 33 8.19 -16.90 -3.38
C SER A 33 8.57 -15.79 -2.40
N GLY A 34 8.96 -16.18 -1.21
CA GLY A 34 9.46 -15.25 -0.20
C GLY A 34 10.65 -14.41 -0.70
N SER A 35 11.50 -14.94 -1.59
CA SER A 35 12.59 -14.20 -2.21
C SER A 35 12.08 -13.12 -3.17
N THR A 36 11.06 -13.42 -3.98
CA THR A 36 10.42 -12.43 -4.88
C THR A 36 9.77 -11.31 -4.10
N LEU A 37 9.10 -11.64 -2.99
CA LEU A 37 8.50 -10.65 -2.09
C LEU A 37 9.55 -9.83 -1.31
N GLY A 38 10.77 -10.36 -1.16
CA GLY A 38 11.83 -9.73 -0.37
C GLY A 38 11.57 -9.82 1.13
N VAL A 39 11.16 -11.01 1.62
CA VAL A 39 10.78 -11.24 3.02
C VAL A 39 11.99 -11.23 3.95
N SER A 40 13.13 -11.81 3.54
CA SER A 40 14.27 -12.01 4.44
C SER A 40 15.63 -12.06 3.75
N GLY A 41 16.68 -11.99 4.54
CA GLY A 41 18.08 -12.19 4.10
C GLY A 41 18.56 -11.10 3.14
N ALA A 42 19.42 -11.46 2.21
CA ALA A 42 19.97 -10.59 1.17
C ALA A 42 18.90 -10.10 0.17
N GLU A 43 17.77 -10.80 0.10
CA GLU A 43 16.63 -10.47 -0.75
C GLU A 43 15.64 -9.52 -0.06
N LYS A 44 15.90 -9.11 1.20
CA LYS A 44 15.02 -8.18 1.93
C LYS A 44 14.78 -6.93 1.11
N ALA A 45 13.50 -6.61 0.93
CA ALA A 45 13.08 -5.50 0.11
C ALA A 45 11.89 -4.77 0.71
N TYR A 46 11.71 -3.54 0.24
CA TYR A 46 10.61 -2.67 0.59
C TYR A 46 10.00 -2.15 -0.70
N TRP A 47 8.68 -2.03 -0.74
CA TRP A 47 7.95 -1.61 -1.92
C TRP A 47 7.44 -0.19 -1.72
N ILE A 48 7.84 0.72 -2.61
CA ILE A 48 7.53 2.15 -2.50
C ILE A 48 6.58 2.55 -3.61
N SER A 49 5.42 3.10 -3.27
CA SER A 49 4.51 3.74 -4.23
C SER A 49 5.04 5.12 -4.58
N VAL A 50 5.61 5.25 -5.77
CA VAL A 50 6.24 6.48 -6.22
C VAL A 50 5.28 7.28 -7.10
N LYS A 51 4.94 8.48 -6.66
CA LYS A 51 4.10 9.45 -7.40
C LYS A 51 4.89 10.70 -7.71
N GLU A 52 4.51 11.39 -8.76
CA GLU A 52 5.03 12.75 -8.97
C GLU A 52 4.53 13.68 -7.86
N LYS A 53 5.43 14.45 -7.31
CA LYS A 53 5.08 15.46 -6.32
C LYS A 53 4.31 16.60 -6.98
N LYS A 54 3.12 16.89 -6.48
CA LYS A 54 2.26 17.96 -7.02
C LYS A 54 3.03 19.29 -7.06
N GLY A 55 3.20 19.85 -8.26
CA GLY A 55 3.88 21.11 -8.50
C GLY A 55 5.39 21.02 -8.72
N GLU A 56 6.00 19.82 -8.64
CA GLU A 56 7.41 19.59 -8.92
C GLU A 56 7.55 18.53 -10.02
N VAL A 57 7.68 18.97 -11.27
CA VAL A 57 7.81 18.07 -12.43
C VAL A 57 9.07 17.20 -12.31
N GLY A 58 8.91 15.88 -12.51
CA GLY A 58 10.01 14.92 -12.43
C GLY A 58 10.44 14.50 -11.03
N VAL A 59 9.93 15.13 -9.97
CA VAL A 59 10.23 14.73 -8.59
C VAL A 59 9.27 13.63 -8.15
N LYS A 60 9.81 12.45 -7.94
CA LYS A 60 9.08 11.31 -7.39
C LYS A 60 9.10 11.35 -5.87
N TYR A 61 7.95 11.11 -5.24
CA TYR A 61 7.79 11.21 -3.80
C TYR A 61 6.91 10.09 -3.26
N ALA A 62 7.29 9.52 -2.14
CA ALA A 62 6.46 8.55 -1.42
C ALA A 62 6.54 8.77 0.09
N LYS A 63 5.38 8.81 0.74
CA LYS A 63 5.24 8.86 2.20
C LYS A 63 5.00 7.47 2.81
N SER A 64 4.87 6.42 2.01
CA SER A 64 4.59 5.07 2.50
C SER A 64 5.45 4.02 1.81
N TYR A 65 5.66 2.93 2.51
CA TYR A 65 6.26 1.72 1.94
C TYR A 65 5.56 0.47 2.48
N ILE A 66 5.65 -0.61 1.71
CA ILE A 66 5.17 -1.94 2.10
C ILE A 66 6.38 -2.83 2.38
N GLU A 67 6.31 -3.60 3.45
CA GLU A 67 7.23 -4.65 3.84
C GLU A 67 6.48 -5.97 3.94
N PHE A 68 6.84 -6.96 3.14
CA PHE A 68 6.35 -8.32 3.33
C PHE A 68 7.08 -8.95 4.50
N THR A 69 6.34 -9.41 5.49
CA THR A 69 6.89 -10.03 6.72
C THR A 69 6.85 -11.55 6.66
N SER A 70 6.05 -12.10 5.75
CA SER A 70 5.97 -13.52 5.39
C SER A 70 5.36 -13.66 4.00
N ASP A 71 5.25 -14.89 3.50
CA ASP A 71 4.61 -15.20 2.22
C ASP A 71 3.10 -14.94 2.22
N THR A 72 2.53 -14.62 3.37
CA THR A 72 1.08 -14.38 3.55
C THR A 72 0.75 -13.08 4.28
N THR A 73 1.74 -12.28 4.65
CA THR A 73 1.51 -11.06 5.44
C THR A 73 2.39 -9.92 4.96
N ALA A 74 1.79 -8.76 4.79
CA ALA A 74 2.47 -7.50 4.52
C ALA A 74 2.09 -6.42 5.53
N LYS A 75 3.02 -5.51 5.78
CA LYS A 75 2.84 -4.31 6.61
C LYS A 75 3.10 -3.07 5.79
N CYS A 76 2.15 -2.16 5.77
CA CYS A 76 2.31 -0.85 5.18
C CYS A 76 2.64 0.17 6.28
N TYR A 77 3.67 0.95 6.05
CA TYR A 77 4.11 2.01 6.95
C TYR A 77 3.90 3.36 6.28
N LYS A 78 3.35 4.32 7.02
CA LYS A 78 3.15 5.70 6.58
C LYS A 78 4.02 6.63 7.40
N TYR A 79 4.64 7.60 6.71
CA TYR A 79 5.42 8.65 7.35
C TYR A 79 4.51 9.79 7.80
N TYR A 80 4.63 10.15 9.06
CA TYR A 80 3.95 11.30 9.66
C TYR A 80 4.96 12.43 9.85
N ASP A 81 4.66 13.59 9.32
CA ASP A 81 5.50 14.78 9.44
C ASP A 81 5.10 15.64 10.64
N GLN A 82 5.77 16.80 10.78
CA GLN A 82 5.54 17.69 11.92
C GLN A 82 4.10 18.23 11.98
N ASP A 83 3.46 18.44 10.82
CA ASP A 83 2.06 18.90 10.76
C ASP A 83 1.10 17.79 11.18
N ASP A 84 1.39 16.54 10.78
CA ASP A 84 0.61 15.37 11.21
C ASP A 84 0.65 15.21 12.74
N VAL A 85 1.80 15.49 13.36
CA VAL A 85 1.99 15.41 14.82
C VAL A 85 1.38 16.60 15.55
N ASN A 86 1.74 17.82 15.16
CA ASN A 86 1.42 19.01 15.94
C ASN A 86 0.02 19.54 15.69
N ILE A 87 -0.44 19.48 14.43
CA ILE A 87 -1.70 20.09 14.00
C ILE A 87 -2.80 19.04 13.96
N LYS A 88 -2.60 17.95 13.23
CA LYS A 88 -3.63 16.93 13.00
C LYS A 88 -3.77 15.95 14.17
N LYS A 89 -2.72 15.80 14.99
CA LYS A 89 -2.65 14.82 16.09
C LYS A 89 -2.87 13.36 15.61
N GLU A 90 -2.33 13.05 14.44
CA GLU A 90 -2.46 11.73 13.79
C GLU A 90 -1.31 10.77 14.14
N ALA A 91 -0.27 11.24 14.83
CA ALA A 91 0.85 10.41 15.29
C ALA A 91 1.48 10.99 16.56
N PRO A 92 2.17 10.17 17.37
CA PRO A 92 2.83 10.63 18.59
C PRO A 92 4.12 11.41 18.32
N SER A 93 4.79 11.15 17.21
CA SER A 93 6.04 11.79 16.80
C SER A 93 6.22 11.70 15.29
N VAL A 94 7.18 12.46 14.77
CA VAL A 94 7.61 12.38 13.36
C VAL A 94 8.27 11.03 13.09
N GLY A 95 7.93 10.38 11.98
CA GLY A 95 8.51 9.11 11.58
C GLY A 95 7.54 8.17 10.89
N TYR A 96 8.02 6.95 10.62
CA TYR A 96 7.20 5.88 10.07
C TYR A 96 6.49 5.10 11.18
N PHE A 97 5.19 4.93 11.04
CA PHE A 97 4.39 4.08 11.91
C PHE A 97 3.58 3.09 11.06
N LEU A 98 3.25 1.95 11.66
CA LEU A 98 2.37 0.97 11.02
C LEU A 98 1.02 1.62 10.76
N ASP A 99 0.63 1.62 9.49
CA ASP A 99 -0.66 2.16 9.02
C ASP A 99 -1.64 1.02 8.71
N THR A 100 -1.17 0.00 8.00
CA THR A 100 -2.02 -1.11 7.56
C THR A 100 -1.26 -2.44 7.66
N GLU A 101 -1.95 -3.49 8.09
CA GLU A 101 -1.49 -4.87 8.01
C GLU A 101 -2.44 -5.66 7.11
N VAL A 102 -1.88 -6.41 6.15
CA VAL A 102 -2.63 -7.19 5.16
C VAL A 102 -2.26 -8.65 5.26
N THR A 103 -3.26 -9.51 5.37
CA THR A 103 -3.11 -10.96 5.17
C THR A 103 -3.63 -11.32 3.79
N PHE A 104 -2.93 -12.18 3.05
CA PHE A 104 -3.29 -12.54 1.68
C PHE A 104 -3.10 -14.03 1.39
N LYS A 105 -3.70 -14.47 0.29
CA LYS A 105 -3.44 -15.77 -0.37
C LYS A 105 -2.66 -15.52 -1.65
N THR A 106 -1.70 -16.39 -1.93
CA THR A 106 -0.89 -16.37 -3.13
C THR A 106 -1.48 -17.31 -4.20
N SER A 107 -1.48 -16.87 -5.45
CA SER A 107 -1.82 -17.69 -6.62
C SER A 107 -1.01 -17.18 -7.82
N GLY A 108 -0.03 -17.97 -8.25
CA GLY A 108 0.95 -17.52 -9.24
C GLY A 108 1.61 -16.21 -8.78
N ASN A 109 1.70 -15.22 -9.66
CA ASN A 109 2.26 -13.90 -9.37
C ASN A 109 1.26 -12.94 -8.70
N SER A 110 0.11 -13.42 -8.26
CA SER A 110 -0.95 -12.60 -7.67
C SER A 110 -1.14 -12.90 -6.19
N LEU A 111 -1.29 -11.84 -5.40
CA LEU A 111 -1.61 -11.90 -3.98
C LEU A 111 -2.97 -11.26 -3.78
N THR A 112 -3.92 -12.03 -3.23
CA THR A 112 -5.27 -11.53 -2.95
C THR A 112 -5.46 -11.38 -1.44
N ALA A 113 -5.78 -10.19 -0.98
CA ALA A 113 -5.99 -9.93 0.43
C ALA A 113 -7.21 -10.67 0.96
N THR A 114 -7.06 -11.26 2.14
CA THR A 114 -8.13 -11.96 2.87
C THR A 114 -8.53 -11.24 4.14
N ASP A 115 -7.63 -10.43 4.70
CA ASP A 115 -7.88 -9.59 5.86
C ASP A 115 -7.04 -8.31 5.77
N VAL A 116 -7.62 -7.19 6.16
CA VAL A 116 -6.94 -5.89 6.21
C VAL A 116 -7.26 -5.21 7.53
N LYS A 117 -6.22 -4.89 8.29
CA LYS A 117 -6.31 -4.11 9.53
C LYS A 117 -5.59 -2.79 9.33
N PHE A 118 -6.21 -1.71 9.73
CA PHE A 118 -5.57 -0.40 9.72
C PHE A 118 -5.48 0.18 11.13
N SER A 119 -4.49 1.03 11.32
CA SER A 119 -4.26 1.72 12.58
C SER A 119 -4.64 3.20 12.48
N GLU A 120 -5.16 3.74 13.55
CA GLU A 120 -5.41 5.16 13.70
C GLU A 120 -4.93 5.63 15.09
N TYR A 121 -4.20 6.74 15.13
CA TYR A 121 -3.78 7.33 16.39
C TYR A 121 -4.90 8.20 16.95
N LYS A 122 -5.45 7.78 18.09
CA LYS A 122 -6.57 8.46 18.77
C LYS A 122 -6.32 8.55 20.26
N ASN A 123 -6.55 9.71 20.84
CA ASN A 123 -6.47 9.93 22.30
C ASN A 123 -5.15 9.46 22.93
N GLY A 124 -4.03 9.61 22.21
CA GLY A 124 -2.71 9.24 22.71
C GLY A 124 -2.34 7.76 22.52
N ALA A 125 -3.13 6.96 21.81
CA ALA A 125 -2.88 5.54 21.57
C ALA A 125 -3.18 5.15 20.13
N TRP A 126 -2.50 4.08 19.65
CA TRP A 126 -2.85 3.44 18.38
C TRP A 126 -4.05 2.50 18.59
N VAL A 127 -5.07 2.69 17.77
CA VAL A 127 -6.27 1.84 17.71
C VAL A 127 -6.24 1.06 16.39
N TYR A 128 -6.48 -0.24 16.46
CA TYR A 128 -6.52 -1.12 15.29
C TYR A 128 -7.97 -1.48 14.97
N GLU A 129 -8.36 -1.29 13.73
CA GLU A 129 -9.71 -1.61 13.24
C GLU A 129 -9.59 -2.57 12.03
N ASN A 130 -10.49 -3.55 11.96
CA ASN A 130 -10.57 -4.42 10.78
C ASN A 130 -11.37 -3.71 9.69
N PHE A 131 -10.90 -3.80 8.45
CA PHE A 131 -11.56 -3.18 7.31
C PHE A 131 -12.97 -3.74 7.06
N ASN A 132 -13.16 -5.03 7.33
CA ASN A 132 -14.45 -5.70 7.21
C ASN A 132 -15.52 -5.18 8.20
N ASP A 133 -15.11 -4.54 9.29
CA ASP A 133 -16.03 -4.00 10.29
C ASP A 133 -16.57 -2.61 9.91
N SER A 134 -16.24 -2.11 8.72
CA SER A 134 -16.72 -0.82 8.25
C SER A 134 -18.20 -0.92 7.83
N PRO A 135 -19.13 -0.21 8.51
CA PRO A 135 -20.57 -0.35 8.25
C PRO A 135 -21.00 0.19 6.88
N ASP A 136 -20.16 0.98 6.25
CA ASP A 136 -20.46 1.60 4.97
C ASP A 136 -19.92 0.79 3.77
N LEU A 137 -19.11 -0.24 4.03
CA LEU A 137 -18.46 -1.05 3.01
C LEU A 137 -19.30 -2.32 2.75
N THR A 138 -19.75 -2.47 1.50
CA THR A 138 -20.57 -3.63 1.11
C THR A 138 -19.69 -4.75 0.54
N SER A 139 -18.67 -4.39 -0.21
CA SER A 139 -17.71 -5.35 -0.76
C SER A 139 -16.37 -4.67 -1.02
N TRP A 140 -15.30 -5.46 -1.04
CA TRP A 140 -13.98 -5.01 -1.43
C TRP A 140 -13.13 -6.17 -1.93
N SER A 141 -12.15 -5.85 -2.76
CA SER A 141 -11.03 -6.74 -3.10
C SER A 141 -9.74 -5.93 -3.17
N LEU A 142 -8.64 -6.53 -2.73
CA LEU A 142 -7.31 -5.95 -2.81
C LEU A 142 -6.35 -7.01 -3.34
N THR A 143 -5.78 -6.74 -4.51
CA THR A 143 -4.90 -7.67 -5.21
C THR A 143 -3.57 -7.00 -5.52
N TYR A 144 -2.47 -7.70 -5.27
CA TYR A 144 -1.14 -7.32 -5.70
C TYR A 144 -0.67 -8.26 -6.82
N THR A 145 -0.09 -7.72 -7.86
CA THR A 145 0.59 -8.48 -8.92
C THR A 145 2.04 -8.03 -8.98
N ILE A 146 2.98 -9.00 -8.88
CA ILE A 146 4.42 -8.73 -8.85
C ILE A 146 5.05 -9.20 -10.15
N SER A 147 5.87 -8.33 -10.75
CA SER A 147 6.66 -8.60 -11.95
C SER A 147 8.05 -8.01 -11.77
N GLY A 148 9.03 -8.86 -11.43
CA GLY A 148 10.41 -8.45 -11.17
C GLY A 148 10.52 -7.41 -10.03
N SER A 149 10.94 -6.20 -10.37
CA SER A 149 11.10 -5.08 -9.43
C SER A 149 9.88 -4.16 -9.36
N GLU A 150 8.78 -4.50 -9.99
CA GLU A 150 7.54 -3.74 -9.99
C GLU A 150 6.42 -4.54 -9.34
N MET A 151 5.54 -3.85 -8.63
CA MET A 151 4.32 -4.40 -8.08
C MET A 151 3.16 -3.47 -8.40
N THR A 152 2.04 -4.05 -8.81
CA THR A 152 0.79 -3.32 -9.05
C THR A 152 -0.24 -3.76 -8.01
N GLU A 153 -0.82 -2.81 -7.32
CA GLU A 153 -1.95 -2.99 -6.41
C GLU A 153 -3.22 -2.55 -7.13
N VAL A 154 -4.27 -3.36 -7.03
CA VAL A 154 -5.62 -3.01 -7.46
C VAL A 154 -6.54 -3.15 -6.27
N PHE A 155 -7.18 -2.05 -5.89
CA PHE A 155 -8.18 -2.00 -4.84
C PHE A 155 -9.54 -1.67 -5.46
N GLU A 156 -10.47 -2.61 -5.33
CA GLU A 156 -11.86 -2.44 -5.76
C GLU A 156 -12.76 -2.40 -4.54
N TYR A 157 -13.76 -1.54 -4.55
CA TYR A 157 -14.68 -1.42 -3.42
C TYR A 157 -16.08 -0.98 -3.86
N THR A 158 -17.06 -1.35 -3.05
CA THR A 158 -18.41 -0.79 -3.11
C THR A 158 -18.78 -0.27 -1.73
N SER A 159 -19.10 1.01 -1.66
CA SER A 159 -19.45 1.71 -0.43
C SER A 159 -20.67 2.59 -0.68
N LYS A 160 -21.74 2.44 0.12
CA LYS A 160 -22.99 3.22 0.01
C LYS A 160 -23.62 3.18 -1.37
N GLY A 161 -23.43 2.07 -2.11
CA GLY A 161 -23.96 1.90 -3.47
C GLY A 161 -23.10 2.50 -4.57
N GLU A 162 -21.98 3.14 -4.23
CA GLU A 162 -20.98 3.61 -5.19
C GLU A 162 -19.83 2.61 -5.25
N SER A 163 -19.38 2.29 -6.46
CA SER A 163 -18.24 1.41 -6.69
C SER A 163 -17.04 2.20 -7.22
N GLY A 164 -15.85 1.83 -6.80
CA GLY A 164 -14.60 2.43 -7.25
C GLY A 164 -13.52 1.39 -7.45
N THR A 165 -12.55 1.72 -8.31
CA THR A 165 -11.32 0.95 -8.53
C THR A 165 -10.14 1.90 -8.46
N GLU A 166 -9.15 1.54 -7.64
CA GLU A 166 -7.91 2.29 -7.50
C GLU A 166 -6.72 1.39 -7.84
N THR A 167 -5.76 1.93 -8.58
CA THR A 167 -4.55 1.19 -8.96
C THR A 167 -3.32 1.93 -8.47
N THR A 168 -2.44 1.23 -7.77
CA THR A 168 -1.16 1.76 -7.27
C THR A 168 0.00 0.95 -7.82
N LYS A 169 1.04 1.62 -8.32
CA LYS A 169 2.30 1.00 -8.74
C LYS A 169 3.38 1.25 -7.70
N TYR A 170 4.17 0.21 -7.48
CA TYR A 170 5.28 0.22 -6.53
C TYR A 170 6.58 -0.19 -7.22
N ILE A 171 7.68 0.29 -6.71
CA ILE A 171 9.02 -0.15 -7.08
C ILE A 171 9.68 -0.83 -5.88
N LYS A 172 10.51 -1.84 -6.16
CA LYS A 172 11.31 -2.57 -5.16
C LYS A 172 12.56 -1.77 -4.81
N VAL A 173 12.83 -1.60 -3.50
CA VAL A 173 14.06 -1.03 -2.98
C VAL A 173 14.63 -1.94 -1.89
N THR A 174 15.95 -1.97 -1.75
CA THR A 174 16.66 -2.85 -0.79
C THR A 174 16.91 -2.16 0.55
N GLU A 175 16.90 -0.84 0.58
CA GLU A 175 17.12 -0.07 1.81
C GLU A 175 15.79 0.29 2.45
N LYS A 176 15.69 0.06 3.77
CA LYS A 176 14.50 0.45 4.53
C LYS A 176 14.37 1.97 4.53
N PRO A 177 13.21 2.52 4.08
CA PRO A 177 12.99 3.94 4.13
C PRO A 177 13.01 4.48 5.55
N THR A 178 13.85 5.49 5.81
CA THR A 178 13.95 6.21 7.11
C THR A 178 13.33 7.59 7.04
N ALA A 179 13.10 8.09 5.83
CA ALA A 179 12.46 9.36 5.53
C ALA A 179 11.61 9.20 4.26
N PRO A 180 10.70 10.15 3.95
CA PRO A 180 9.96 10.13 2.70
C PRO A 180 10.89 10.00 1.50
N TYR A 181 10.59 9.01 0.63
CA TYR A 181 11.38 8.79 -0.58
C TYR A 181 11.25 10.01 -1.50
N LYS A 182 12.38 10.51 -1.97
CA LYS A 182 12.46 11.62 -2.92
C LYS A 182 13.55 11.29 -3.94
N LYS A 183 13.23 11.33 -5.24
CA LYS A 183 14.15 11.11 -6.34
C LYS A 183 13.85 12.05 -7.50
#